data_6b6988381eb1fbf368da7ed554677f55
#
_entry.id   6b6988381eb1fbf368da7ed554677f55
#
_cell.length_a   1.000
_cell.length_b   1.000
_cell.length_c   1.000
_cell.angle_alpha   90.00
_cell.angle_beta   90.00
_cell.angle_gamma   90.00
#
_symmetry.space_group_name_H-M   'P 1'
#
loop_
_entity.id
_entity.type
_entity.pdbx_description
1 polymer ?
#
loop_
_entity_poly.entity_id
_entity_poly.type
_entity_poly.pdbx_seq_one_letter_code
_entity_poly.pdbx_strand_id
1 'polypeptide(L)'
;MFSNNPLLTQLKQQMEANKEYAEGRVKATDKSYGFLECEKESFFIPPTEMKKVMHGDTVKTVVKREGDKASVEIDSLIEPILERFIAQVRYNREGKLQLVVDHPSIKNIISANTHKSVKEKLENGDWVVAQLKTHPLRDDRFFFAQVTQFICHESDNFAPWWVTLARHEQPREPVATEKRYSLNDELTRQDLSDLYFTTIDSESTQDMDDALFIQPIEENGTQTGWRLVVAIADPTAYIPENSAIEKAARQRCFTNYLPGFNIPMLPRELSDDLCSLVPNAKRPALVGYIETDLAGNISKEVEFVSAWVESKAKLVYDHVSDYLESVENAWQPENEQVKQQIDWLYQFTQ
;
A
#
# COMPACT_ATOMS: atom_id res chain seq x y z
N MET A 1 -44.07 35.21 18.69
CA MET A 1 -43.78 36.29 19.69
C MET A 1 -43.24 35.76 21.01
N PHE A 2 -42.43 34.66 21.06
CA PHE A 2 -41.88 34.12 22.32
C PHE A 2 -40.39 33.88 22.26
N SER A 3 -39.66 34.40 21.27
CA SER A 3 -38.25 34.09 21.05
C SER A 3 -37.25 34.96 21.88
N ASN A 4 -37.71 36.00 22.62
CA ASN A 4 -36.80 36.91 23.36
C ASN A 4 -37.14 37.02 24.87
N ASN A 5 -37.53 35.94 25.50
CA ASN A 5 -37.71 35.97 26.97
C ASN A 5 -36.37 35.61 27.66
N PRO A 6 -35.77 36.55 28.41
CA PRO A 6 -34.50 36.32 29.12
C PRO A 6 -34.53 35.13 30.07
N LEU A 7 -35.68 34.88 30.70
CA LEU A 7 -35.90 33.74 31.61
C LEU A 7 -35.83 32.39 30.86
N LEU A 8 -36.39 32.33 29.64
CA LEU A 8 -36.32 31.14 28.80
C LEU A 8 -34.89 30.89 28.31
N THR A 9 -34.13 31.95 28.03
CA THR A 9 -32.71 31.85 27.64
C THR A 9 -31.87 31.37 28.79
N GLN A 10 -32.05 31.90 30.01
CA GLN A 10 -31.39 31.44 31.23
C GLN A 10 -31.75 30.00 31.58
N LEU A 11 -33.01 29.61 31.46
CA LEU A 11 -33.47 28.23 31.71
C LEU A 11 -32.84 27.25 30.71
N LYS A 12 -32.77 27.61 29.42
CA LYS A 12 -32.06 26.80 28.39
C LYS A 12 -30.58 26.67 28.73
N GLN A 13 -29.90 27.76 29.06
CA GLN A 13 -28.48 27.73 29.46
C GLN A 13 -28.23 26.86 30.69
N GLN A 14 -29.10 26.94 31.72
CA GLN A 14 -29.00 26.06 32.88
C GLN A 14 -29.28 24.60 32.55
N MET A 15 -30.23 24.30 31.66
CA MET A 15 -30.50 22.94 31.21
C MET A 15 -29.35 22.38 30.36
N GLU A 16 -28.68 23.21 29.54
CA GLU A 16 -27.49 22.80 28.77
C GLU A 16 -26.27 22.61 29.69
N ALA A 17 -26.07 23.44 30.70
CA ALA A 17 -24.95 23.32 31.65
C ALA A 17 -25.04 22.06 32.54
N ASN A 18 -26.23 21.47 32.67
CA ASN A 18 -26.45 20.23 33.44
C ASN A 18 -26.41 18.95 32.62
N LYS A 19 -26.15 19.03 31.29
CA LYS A 19 -26.01 17.84 30.46
C LYS A 19 -24.63 17.23 30.62
N GLU A 20 -24.60 15.93 30.88
CA GLU A 20 -23.38 15.12 30.78
C GLU A 20 -23.13 14.77 29.30
N TYR A 21 -21.95 15.13 28.79
CA TYR A 21 -21.57 14.81 27.42
C TYR A 21 -20.51 13.70 27.41
N ALA A 22 -20.62 12.81 26.40
CA ALA A 22 -19.59 11.82 26.10
C ALA A 22 -19.26 11.87 24.60
N GLU A 23 -18.00 11.67 24.29
CA GLU A 23 -17.49 11.55 22.92
C GLU A 23 -16.90 10.16 22.76
N GLY A 24 -17.19 9.51 21.63
CA GLY A 24 -16.70 8.16 21.39
C GLY A 24 -17.08 7.65 20.03
N ARG A 25 -16.68 6.40 19.78
CA ARG A 25 -16.88 5.70 18.53
C ARG A 25 -18.10 4.77 18.60
N VAL A 26 -18.92 4.82 17.58
CA VAL A 26 -20.12 3.98 17.47
C VAL A 26 -19.72 2.54 17.13
N LYS A 27 -20.15 1.60 17.94
CA LYS A 27 -20.06 0.15 17.69
C LYS A 27 -21.46 -0.41 17.47
N ALA A 28 -21.80 -0.66 16.21
CA ALA A 28 -23.05 -1.32 15.87
C ALA A 28 -23.01 -2.81 16.26
N THR A 29 -24.18 -3.36 16.55
CA THR A 29 -24.39 -4.78 16.76
C THR A 29 -25.18 -5.38 15.59
N ASP A 30 -25.30 -6.71 15.50
CA ASP A 30 -26.17 -7.38 14.53
C ASP A 30 -27.67 -7.14 14.81
N LYS A 31 -27.97 -6.52 15.94
CA LYS A 31 -29.30 -6.04 16.33
C LYS A 31 -29.42 -4.55 15.98
N SER A 32 -30.60 -4.01 16.14
CA SER A 32 -30.86 -2.59 15.79
C SER A 32 -30.27 -1.56 16.77
N TYR A 33 -29.57 -1.96 17.84
CA TYR A 33 -28.93 -1.10 18.81
C TYR A 33 -27.39 -1.15 18.67
N GLY A 34 -26.70 -0.22 19.34
CA GLY A 34 -25.24 -0.18 19.39
C GLY A 34 -24.72 0.28 20.73
N PHE A 35 -23.40 0.54 20.76
CA PHE A 35 -22.70 1.09 21.92
C PHE A 35 -21.82 2.25 21.47
N LEU A 36 -21.69 3.26 22.32
CA LEU A 36 -20.69 4.30 22.20
C LEU A 36 -19.46 3.85 22.99
N GLU A 37 -18.36 3.55 22.33
CA GLU A 37 -17.10 3.20 22.98
C GLU A 37 -16.30 4.48 23.25
N CYS A 38 -16.13 4.81 24.53
CA CYS A 38 -15.29 5.89 25.03
C CYS A 38 -14.04 5.32 25.69
N GLU A 39 -13.04 6.15 26.03
CA GLU A 39 -11.78 5.68 26.64
C GLU A 39 -11.95 4.89 27.94
N LYS A 40 -12.95 5.21 28.76
CA LYS A 40 -13.11 4.64 30.10
C LYS A 40 -14.38 3.80 30.28
N GLU A 41 -15.39 4.04 29.49
CA GLU A 41 -16.69 3.40 29.63
C GLU A 41 -17.40 3.25 28.27
N SER A 42 -18.46 2.46 28.25
CA SER A 42 -19.26 2.22 27.06
C SER A 42 -20.73 2.47 27.37
N PHE A 43 -21.41 3.22 26.51
CA PHE A 43 -22.82 3.60 26.70
C PHE A 43 -23.71 2.93 25.67
N PHE A 44 -24.92 2.58 26.06
CA PHE A 44 -25.92 2.01 25.18
C PHE A 44 -26.49 3.07 24.21
N ILE A 45 -26.49 2.75 22.90
CA ILE A 45 -27.15 3.56 21.85
C ILE A 45 -28.47 2.90 21.47
N PRO A 46 -29.61 3.55 21.75
CA PRO A 46 -30.93 2.99 21.41
C PRO A 46 -31.13 2.85 19.89
N PRO A 47 -32.05 1.96 19.44
CA PRO A 47 -32.34 1.76 18.01
C PRO A 47 -32.76 3.02 17.25
N THR A 48 -33.41 3.96 17.91
CA THR A 48 -33.81 5.25 17.32
C THR A 48 -32.60 6.11 16.99
N GLU A 49 -31.58 6.10 17.84
CA GLU A 49 -30.34 6.86 17.67
C GLU A 49 -29.41 6.17 16.65
N MET A 50 -29.36 4.84 16.64
CA MET A 50 -28.59 4.08 15.66
C MET A 50 -28.99 4.33 14.20
N LYS A 51 -30.23 4.82 13.94
CA LYS A 51 -30.66 5.21 12.58
C LYS A 51 -29.93 6.45 12.06
N LYS A 52 -29.33 7.25 12.95
CA LYS A 52 -28.65 8.50 12.61
C LYS A 52 -27.16 8.32 12.32
N VAL A 53 -26.59 7.16 12.66
CA VAL A 53 -25.14 6.88 12.65
C VAL A 53 -24.82 5.53 12.03
N MET A 54 -23.56 5.32 11.70
CA MET A 54 -23.02 4.03 11.26
C MET A 54 -22.01 3.48 12.28
N HIS A 55 -21.72 2.18 12.17
CA HIS A 55 -20.58 1.60 12.86
C HIS A 55 -19.31 2.37 12.51
N GLY A 56 -18.57 2.80 13.51
CA GLY A 56 -17.30 3.51 13.33
C GLY A 56 -17.38 5.03 13.30
N ASP A 57 -18.58 5.64 13.19
CA ASP A 57 -18.71 7.09 13.30
C ASP A 57 -18.23 7.56 14.69
N THR A 58 -17.49 8.66 14.73
CA THR A 58 -17.14 9.35 15.99
C THR A 58 -18.16 10.46 16.24
N VAL A 59 -18.80 10.40 17.39
CA VAL A 59 -19.92 11.27 17.71
C VAL A 59 -19.80 11.89 19.11
N LYS A 60 -20.40 13.05 19.28
CA LYS A 60 -20.70 13.65 20.56
C LYS A 60 -22.13 13.30 20.95
N THR A 61 -22.34 12.97 22.21
CA THR A 61 -23.63 12.49 22.73
C THR A 61 -23.95 13.12 24.07
N VAL A 62 -25.24 13.14 24.40
CA VAL A 62 -25.73 13.46 25.73
C VAL A 62 -26.02 12.17 26.48
N VAL A 63 -25.42 11.99 27.65
CA VAL A 63 -25.62 10.81 28.51
C VAL A 63 -26.94 10.96 29.28
N LYS A 64 -27.77 9.92 29.24
CA LYS A 64 -29.00 9.78 30.01
C LYS A 64 -28.85 8.64 30.99
N ARG A 65 -28.91 8.95 32.30
CA ARG A 65 -28.83 7.95 33.37
C ARG A 65 -30.23 7.73 33.96
N GLU A 66 -30.69 6.48 33.98
CA GLU A 66 -31.93 6.04 34.60
C GLU A 66 -31.60 4.87 35.56
N GLY A 67 -31.42 5.21 36.86
CA GLY A 67 -30.90 4.25 37.82
C GLY A 67 -29.49 3.77 37.45
N ASP A 68 -29.30 2.45 37.40
CA ASP A 68 -28.03 1.83 37.04
C ASP A 68 -27.79 1.71 35.51
N LYS A 69 -28.75 2.18 34.69
CA LYS A 69 -28.62 2.12 33.23
C LYS A 69 -28.22 3.46 32.65
N ALA A 70 -27.21 3.45 31.81
CA ALA A 70 -26.80 4.62 31.05
C ALA A 70 -27.03 4.38 29.54
N SER A 71 -27.66 5.35 28.92
CA SER A 71 -27.86 5.39 27.46
C SER A 71 -27.47 6.75 26.91
N VAL A 72 -27.30 6.85 25.60
CA VAL A 72 -26.93 8.11 24.96
C VAL A 72 -27.92 8.53 23.89
N GLU A 73 -28.08 9.84 23.76
CA GLU A 73 -28.72 10.52 22.65
C GLU A 73 -27.64 11.19 21.81
N ILE A 74 -27.64 10.95 20.50
CA ILE A 74 -26.65 11.51 19.59
C ILE A 74 -26.91 13.02 19.43
N ASP A 75 -25.90 13.82 19.76
CA ASP A 75 -25.95 15.28 19.66
C ASP A 75 -25.40 15.75 18.31
N SER A 76 -24.18 15.36 17.99
CA SER A 76 -23.52 15.79 16.75
C SER A 76 -22.50 14.77 16.24
N LEU A 77 -22.20 14.84 14.94
CA LEU A 77 -21.14 14.07 14.29
C LEU A 77 -19.82 14.82 14.45
N ILE A 78 -18.79 14.12 14.95
CA ILE A 78 -17.41 14.61 15.00
C ILE A 78 -16.72 14.20 13.69
N GLU A 79 -16.72 12.89 13.41
CA GLU A 79 -16.06 12.33 12.23
C GLU A 79 -16.87 11.15 11.67
N PRO A 80 -17.22 11.16 10.37
CA PRO A 80 -17.87 10.03 9.73
C PRO A 80 -16.84 8.93 9.44
N ILE A 81 -17.22 7.68 9.60
CA ILE A 81 -16.39 6.55 9.17
C ILE A 81 -16.23 6.47 7.64
N LEU A 82 -17.23 6.92 6.91
CA LEU A 82 -17.25 6.88 5.46
C LEU A 82 -17.15 8.30 4.89
N GLU A 83 -16.10 8.57 4.13
CA GLU A 83 -16.02 9.70 3.20
C GLU A 83 -15.93 9.18 1.77
N ARG A 84 -14.78 8.54 1.43
CA ARG A 84 -14.56 7.74 0.23
C ARG A 84 -14.54 6.28 0.63
N PHE A 85 -15.27 5.43 -0.06
CA PHE A 85 -15.36 4.00 0.30
C PHE A 85 -15.58 3.12 -0.92
N ILE A 86 -15.27 1.85 -0.75
CA ILE A 86 -15.53 0.79 -1.73
C ILE A 86 -16.88 0.16 -1.42
N ALA A 87 -17.63 -0.14 -2.47
CA ALA A 87 -18.94 -0.77 -2.34
C ALA A 87 -19.27 -1.65 -3.53
N GLN A 88 -20.20 -2.57 -3.33
CA GLN A 88 -20.88 -3.29 -4.40
C GLN A 88 -22.19 -2.62 -4.78
N VAL A 89 -22.44 -2.59 -6.08
CA VAL A 89 -23.68 -2.08 -6.68
C VAL A 89 -24.81 -3.06 -6.42
N ARG A 90 -25.97 -2.51 -6.05
CA ARG A 90 -27.23 -3.24 -5.94
C ARG A 90 -28.36 -2.38 -6.45
N TYR A 91 -29.31 -2.97 -7.17
CA TYR A 91 -30.55 -2.32 -7.53
C TYR A 91 -31.70 -2.88 -6.69
N ASN A 92 -32.52 -1.98 -6.14
CA ASN A 92 -33.73 -2.38 -5.43
C ASN A 92 -34.85 -2.81 -6.42
N ARG A 93 -36.00 -3.24 -5.90
CA ARG A 93 -37.14 -3.67 -6.73
C ARG A 93 -37.69 -2.59 -7.65
N GLU A 94 -37.44 -1.33 -7.33
CA GLU A 94 -37.87 -0.17 -8.11
C GLU A 94 -36.82 0.28 -9.14
N GLY A 95 -35.69 -0.46 -9.25
CA GLY A 95 -34.60 -0.09 -10.13
C GLY A 95 -33.72 1.06 -9.63
N LYS A 96 -33.80 1.43 -8.34
CA LYS A 96 -32.95 2.48 -7.74
C LYS A 96 -31.62 1.91 -7.31
N LEU A 97 -30.56 2.66 -7.63
CA LEU A 97 -29.17 2.31 -7.26
C LEU A 97 -28.98 2.38 -5.73
N GLN A 98 -28.42 1.35 -5.19
CA GLN A 98 -28.02 1.21 -3.81
C GLN A 98 -26.60 0.65 -3.74
N LEU A 99 -25.90 0.92 -2.65
CA LEU A 99 -24.53 0.45 -2.39
C LEU A 99 -24.49 -0.38 -1.13
N VAL A 100 -23.84 -1.54 -1.22
CA VAL A 100 -23.44 -2.38 -0.10
C VAL A 100 -21.98 -2.05 0.20
N VAL A 101 -21.71 -1.45 1.37
CA VAL A 101 -20.38 -1.00 1.75
C VAL A 101 -19.46 -2.20 1.97
N ASP A 102 -18.26 -2.16 1.43
CA ASP A 102 -17.22 -3.18 1.65
C ASP A 102 -16.56 -2.98 3.01
N HIS A 103 -17.30 -3.30 4.06
CA HIS A 103 -16.82 -3.25 5.43
C HIS A 103 -17.56 -4.30 6.29
N PRO A 104 -16.84 -5.12 7.08
CA PRO A 104 -17.44 -6.26 7.80
C PRO A 104 -18.52 -5.86 8.80
N SER A 105 -18.42 -4.68 9.39
CA SER A 105 -19.32 -4.21 10.46
C SER A 105 -20.34 -3.16 10.00
N ILE A 106 -20.27 -2.66 8.76
CA ILE A 106 -21.25 -1.72 8.22
C ILE A 106 -22.30 -2.49 7.43
N LYS A 107 -23.49 -2.61 7.98
CA LYS A 107 -24.62 -3.33 7.36
C LYS A 107 -25.58 -2.40 6.61
N ASN A 108 -25.30 -1.10 6.63
CA ASN A 108 -26.15 -0.10 5.98
C ASN A 108 -26.11 -0.26 4.46
N ILE A 109 -27.28 -0.27 3.84
CA ILE A 109 -27.45 -0.14 2.39
C ILE A 109 -27.68 1.33 2.10
N ILE A 110 -26.80 1.95 1.31
CA ILE A 110 -26.81 3.39 1.06
C ILE A 110 -27.39 3.65 -0.31
N SER A 111 -28.43 4.50 -0.38
CA SER A 111 -28.96 4.98 -1.66
C SER A 111 -27.91 5.83 -2.37
N ALA A 112 -27.81 5.69 -3.70
CA ALA A 112 -26.78 6.40 -4.44
C ALA A 112 -27.25 6.87 -5.82
N ASN A 113 -26.45 7.75 -6.41
CA ASN A 113 -26.47 8.05 -7.84
C ASN A 113 -25.08 7.85 -8.45
N THR A 114 -24.99 7.96 -9.77
CA THR A 114 -23.74 7.84 -10.50
C THR A 114 -23.24 9.23 -10.92
N HIS A 115 -21.97 9.52 -10.67
CA HIS A 115 -21.34 10.73 -11.16
C HIS A 115 -21.17 10.67 -12.70
N LYS A 116 -21.29 11.81 -13.38
CA LYS A 116 -21.20 11.91 -14.85
C LYS A 116 -19.87 11.44 -15.46
N SER A 117 -18.81 11.31 -14.67
CA SER A 117 -17.52 10.78 -15.11
C SER A 117 -17.53 9.28 -15.31
N VAL A 118 -18.40 8.55 -14.63
CA VAL A 118 -18.56 7.10 -14.78
C VAL A 118 -19.34 6.84 -16.05
N LYS A 119 -18.70 6.21 -17.02
CA LYS A 119 -19.28 5.94 -18.36
C LYS A 119 -19.88 4.55 -18.46
N GLU A 120 -19.47 3.67 -17.57
CA GLU A 120 -19.87 2.27 -17.51
C GLU A 120 -21.34 2.18 -17.08
N LYS A 121 -22.08 1.27 -17.71
CA LYS A 121 -23.41 0.88 -17.24
C LYS A 121 -23.23 -0.08 -16.06
N LEU A 122 -23.58 0.40 -14.87
CA LEU A 122 -23.43 -0.40 -13.66
C LEU A 122 -24.49 -1.53 -13.61
N GLU A 123 -24.05 -2.70 -13.12
CA GLU A 123 -24.87 -3.88 -12.91
C GLU A 123 -24.81 -4.35 -11.44
N ASN A 124 -25.71 -5.26 -11.04
CA ASN A 124 -25.68 -5.81 -9.69
C ASN A 124 -24.37 -6.58 -9.46
N GLY A 125 -23.72 -6.36 -8.31
CA GLY A 125 -22.48 -7.00 -7.94
C GLY A 125 -21.22 -6.24 -8.39
N ASP A 126 -21.34 -5.23 -9.26
CA ASP A 126 -20.20 -4.42 -9.68
C ASP A 126 -19.54 -3.73 -8.52
N TRP A 127 -18.20 -3.71 -8.55
CA TRP A 127 -17.40 -3.00 -7.59
C TRP A 127 -17.15 -1.56 -8.00
N VAL A 128 -17.34 -0.65 -7.06
CA VAL A 128 -17.26 0.80 -7.31
C VAL A 128 -16.57 1.53 -6.16
N VAL A 129 -16.00 2.69 -6.49
CA VAL A 129 -15.65 3.72 -5.50
C VAL A 129 -16.81 4.67 -5.36
N ALA A 130 -17.19 4.97 -4.15
CA ALA A 130 -18.25 5.94 -3.84
C ALA A 130 -17.77 6.97 -2.81
N GLN A 131 -18.45 8.11 -2.81
CA GLN A 131 -18.27 9.18 -1.84
C GLN A 131 -19.60 9.44 -1.13
N LEU A 132 -19.56 9.51 0.20
CA LEU A 132 -20.72 9.91 0.99
C LEU A 132 -21.04 11.38 0.72
N LYS A 133 -22.28 11.68 0.35
CA LYS A 133 -22.74 13.05 0.05
C LYS A 133 -23.58 13.64 1.14
N THR A 134 -24.42 12.82 1.80
CA THR A 134 -25.22 13.28 2.93
C THR A 134 -25.11 12.31 4.11
N HIS A 135 -25.07 12.87 5.30
CA HIS A 135 -25.11 12.18 6.57
C HIS A 135 -26.22 12.75 7.44
N PRO A 136 -27.06 11.93 8.13
CA PRO A 136 -28.21 12.41 8.91
C PRO A 136 -27.89 13.52 9.91
N LEU A 137 -26.72 13.44 10.56
CA LEU A 137 -26.30 14.41 11.55
C LEU A 137 -25.71 15.72 10.99
N ARG A 138 -25.38 15.76 9.70
CA ARG A 138 -24.88 16.97 9.02
C ARG A 138 -25.96 17.67 8.22
N ASP A 139 -26.75 16.87 7.49
CA ASP A 139 -27.60 17.38 6.42
C ASP A 139 -29.09 17.25 6.73
N ASP A 140 -29.44 16.70 7.88
CA ASP A 140 -30.82 16.39 8.30
C ASP A 140 -31.58 15.55 7.27
N ARG A 141 -30.82 14.62 6.60
CA ARG A 141 -31.28 13.74 5.52
C ARG A 141 -30.79 12.32 5.76
N PHE A 142 -31.28 11.39 4.92
CA PHE A 142 -30.76 10.01 4.93
C PHE A 142 -29.34 9.94 4.39
N PHE A 143 -28.63 8.85 4.73
CA PHE A 143 -27.37 8.52 4.09
C PHE A 143 -27.56 8.41 2.57
N PHE A 144 -26.75 9.17 1.85
CA PHE A 144 -26.76 9.15 0.39
C PHE A 144 -25.31 9.25 -0.13
N ALA A 145 -25.01 8.49 -1.18
CA ALA A 145 -23.68 8.44 -1.77
C ALA A 145 -23.71 8.71 -3.27
N GLN A 146 -22.55 8.97 -3.83
CA GLN A 146 -22.34 9.10 -5.25
C GLN A 146 -21.22 8.16 -5.69
N VAL A 147 -21.50 7.30 -6.65
CA VAL A 147 -20.46 6.50 -7.33
C VAL A 147 -19.58 7.43 -8.14
N THR A 148 -18.28 7.41 -7.89
CA THR A 148 -17.30 8.28 -8.53
C THR A 148 -16.38 7.55 -9.50
N GLN A 149 -16.25 6.21 -9.35
CA GLN A 149 -15.43 5.38 -10.20
C GLN A 149 -15.98 3.96 -10.26
N PHE A 150 -16.01 3.39 -11.46
CA PHE A 150 -16.18 1.94 -11.67
C PHE A 150 -14.82 1.24 -11.44
N ILE A 151 -14.81 0.11 -10.73
CA ILE A 151 -13.59 -0.67 -10.50
C ILE A 151 -13.55 -1.86 -11.44
N CYS A 152 -14.51 -2.78 -11.32
CA CYS A 152 -14.62 -3.97 -12.14
C CYS A 152 -16.00 -4.65 -11.96
N HIS A 153 -16.32 -5.59 -12.84
CA HIS A 153 -17.46 -6.49 -12.67
C HIS A 153 -17.16 -7.55 -11.60
N GLU A 154 -18.19 -8.03 -10.92
CA GLU A 154 -18.08 -9.10 -9.91
C GLU A 154 -17.45 -10.38 -10.52
N SER A 155 -17.71 -10.65 -11.80
CA SER A 155 -17.19 -11.80 -12.51
C SER A 155 -15.73 -11.69 -12.98
N ASP A 156 -15.07 -10.56 -12.74
CA ASP A 156 -13.65 -10.40 -13.08
C ASP A 156 -12.80 -11.27 -12.16
N ASN A 157 -11.98 -12.16 -12.74
CA ASN A 157 -11.12 -13.06 -11.99
C ASN A 157 -10.11 -12.32 -11.08
N PHE A 158 -9.79 -11.07 -11.40
CA PHE A 158 -8.89 -10.21 -10.64
C PHE A 158 -9.62 -9.19 -9.77
N ALA A 159 -10.94 -9.31 -9.59
CA ALA A 159 -11.73 -8.38 -8.78
C ALA A 159 -11.13 -8.13 -7.37
N PRO A 160 -10.65 -9.14 -6.62
CA PRO A 160 -10.03 -8.90 -5.30
C PRO A 160 -8.83 -7.97 -5.34
N TRP A 161 -8.01 -8.04 -6.41
CA TRP A 161 -6.84 -7.17 -6.61
C TRP A 161 -7.26 -5.75 -6.95
N TRP A 162 -8.20 -5.58 -7.89
CA TRP A 162 -8.69 -4.26 -8.29
C TRP A 162 -9.36 -3.53 -7.15
N VAL A 163 -10.15 -4.24 -6.35
CA VAL A 163 -10.80 -3.71 -5.13
C VAL A 163 -9.75 -3.29 -4.10
N THR A 164 -8.72 -4.12 -3.89
CA THR A 164 -7.63 -3.81 -2.95
C THR A 164 -6.85 -2.58 -3.39
N LEU A 165 -6.46 -2.51 -4.66
CA LEU A 165 -5.77 -1.33 -5.21
C LEU A 165 -6.61 -0.06 -5.06
N ALA A 166 -7.90 -0.14 -5.41
CA ALA A 166 -8.82 0.98 -5.29
C ALA A 166 -9.01 1.43 -3.83
N ARG A 167 -9.02 0.49 -2.86
CA ARG A 167 -9.11 0.79 -1.42
C ARG A 167 -7.91 1.59 -0.94
N HIS A 168 -6.71 1.25 -1.42
CA HIS A 168 -5.46 1.92 -1.07
C HIS A 168 -5.06 3.04 -2.04
N GLU A 169 -5.97 3.46 -2.92
CA GLU A 169 -5.75 4.52 -3.92
C GLU A 169 -4.54 4.26 -4.83
N GLN A 170 -4.22 2.98 -5.02
CA GLN A 170 -3.13 2.58 -5.90
C GLN A 170 -3.58 2.52 -7.35
N PRO A 171 -2.75 2.98 -8.30
CA PRO A 171 -3.06 2.91 -9.71
C PRO A 171 -3.11 1.46 -10.21
N ARG A 172 -4.09 1.16 -11.04
CA ARG A 172 -4.25 -0.14 -11.71
C ARG A 172 -3.36 -0.27 -12.96
N GLU A 173 -3.21 0.83 -13.67
CA GLU A 173 -2.50 0.83 -14.95
C GLU A 173 -1.01 1.10 -14.74
N PRO A 174 -0.12 0.46 -15.52
CA PRO A 174 1.29 0.81 -15.57
C PRO A 174 1.51 2.29 -15.92
N VAL A 175 2.69 2.81 -15.66
CA VAL A 175 3.09 4.14 -16.14
C VAL A 175 3.12 4.10 -17.66
N ALA A 176 2.59 5.14 -18.30
CA ALA A 176 2.61 5.27 -19.76
C ALA A 176 4.07 5.29 -20.26
N THR A 177 4.35 4.49 -21.28
CA THR A 177 5.67 4.40 -21.91
C THR A 177 5.92 5.61 -22.81
N GLU A 178 7.12 6.16 -22.75
CA GLU A 178 7.62 7.07 -23.78
C GLU A 178 8.11 6.30 -24.99
N LYS A 179 8.24 6.97 -26.14
CA LYS A 179 8.60 6.27 -27.37
C LYS A 179 10.00 5.67 -27.38
N ARG A 180 10.93 6.25 -26.61
CA ARG A 180 12.33 5.77 -26.46
C ARG A 180 12.93 6.35 -25.20
N TYR A 181 13.69 5.54 -24.46
CA TYR A 181 14.57 5.94 -23.39
C TYR A 181 16.01 5.98 -23.91
N SER A 182 16.74 6.99 -23.54
CA SER A 182 18.16 7.09 -23.82
C SER A 182 18.90 7.44 -22.55
N LEU A 183 20.12 6.97 -22.45
CA LEU A 183 20.99 7.36 -21.36
C LEU A 183 21.11 8.90 -21.35
N ASN A 184 20.71 9.50 -20.22
CA ASN A 184 20.75 10.93 -19.99
C ASN A 184 21.53 11.18 -18.70
N ASP A 185 22.78 10.69 -18.69
CA ASP A 185 23.62 10.64 -17.52
C ASP A 185 24.97 11.35 -17.81
N GLU A 186 25.21 12.42 -17.12
CA GLU A 186 26.47 13.18 -17.18
C GLU A 186 27.46 12.74 -16.07
N LEU A 187 27.07 11.75 -15.22
CA LEU A 187 27.91 11.29 -14.13
C LEU A 187 29.12 10.51 -14.62
N THR A 188 30.27 10.78 -14.01
CA THR A 188 31.45 9.91 -14.19
C THR A 188 31.22 8.63 -13.40
N ARG A 189 31.11 7.51 -14.11
CA ARG A 189 30.89 6.18 -13.50
C ARG A 189 32.17 5.37 -13.49
N GLN A 190 32.46 4.74 -12.35
CA GLN A 190 33.51 3.75 -12.23
C GLN A 190 33.17 2.51 -13.06
N ASP A 191 34.11 1.96 -13.82
CA ASP A 191 33.88 0.72 -14.55
C ASP A 191 34.19 -0.49 -13.64
N LEU A 192 33.15 -1.24 -13.27
CA LEU A 192 33.19 -2.44 -12.44
C LEU A 192 32.68 -3.67 -13.22
N SER A 193 32.60 -3.58 -14.54
CA SER A 193 32.06 -4.66 -15.38
C SER A 193 32.90 -5.93 -15.38
N ASP A 194 34.16 -5.87 -14.91
CA ASP A 194 35.03 -7.04 -14.78
C ASP A 194 34.77 -7.86 -13.51
N LEU A 195 34.06 -7.28 -12.51
CA LEU A 195 33.70 -8.01 -11.29
C LEU A 195 32.58 -9.02 -11.57
N TYR A 196 32.64 -10.16 -10.91
CA TYR A 196 31.66 -11.25 -11.09
C TYR A 196 30.39 -10.99 -10.27
N PHE A 197 29.69 -9.92 -10.59
CA PHE A 197 28.36 -9.68 -10.04
C PHE A 197 27.37 -10.78 -10.45
N THR A 198 26.52 -11.18 -9.51
CA THR A 198 25.41 -12.11 -9.73
C THR A 198 24.15 -11.55 -9.11
N THR A 199 23.00 -11.78 -9.75
CA THR A 199 21.68 -11.56 -9.16
C THR A 199 21.15 -12.89 -8.64
N ILE A 200 20.32 -12.87 -7.58
CA ILE A 200 19.70 -14.06 -7.00
C ILE A 200 18.22 -13.75 -6.77
N ASP A 201 17.35 -14.35 -7.58
CA ASP A 201 15.94 -13.98 -7.67
C ASP A 201 15.04 -15.22 -7.80
N SER A 202 13.73 -14.99 -7.94
CA SER A 202 12.82 -16.04 -8.39
C SER A 202 13.02 -16.33 -9.89
N GLU A 203 12.66 -17.51 -10.34
CA GLU A 203 12.77 -17.88 -11.77
C GLU A 203 12.07 -16.88 -12.70
N SER A 204 10.91 -16.40 -12.28
CA SER A 204 10.05 -15.50 -13.06
C SER A 204 10.44 -14.01 -12.99
N THR A 205 11.38 -13.61 -12.13
CA THR A 205 11.82 -12.21 -11.99
C THR A 205 12.44 -11.70 -13.28
N GLN A 206 12.02 -10.52 -13.72
CA GLN A 206 12.57 -9.82 -14.88
C GLN A 206 13.26 -8.50 -14.49
N ASP A 207 12.82 -7.91 -13.41
CA ASP A 207 13.29 -6.67 -12.81
C ASP A 207 14.34 -6.97 -11.72
N MET A 208 15.56 -7.38 -12.14
CA MET A 208 16.67 -7.59 -11.22
C MET A 208 17.22 -6.24 -10.79
N ASP A 209 16.86 -5.81 -9.59
CA ASP A 209 17.21 -4.48 -9.06
C ASP A 209 18.58 -4.47 -8.37
N ASP A 210 19.04 -5.60 -7.86
CA ASP A 210 20.30 -5.72 -7.13
C ASP A 210 21.18 -6.85 -7.63
N ALA A 211 22.50 -6.63 -7.55
CA ALA A 211 23.49 -7.64 -7.83
C ALA A 211 24.61 -7.58 -6.78
N LEU A 212 25.16 -8.73 -6.47
CA LEU A 212 26.16 -8.92 -5.42
C LEU A 212 27.47 -9.42 -6.00
N PHE A 213 28.56 -8.89 -5.45
CA PHE A 213 29.91 -9.43 -5.58
C PHE A 213 30.53 -9.47 -4.20
N ILE A 214 31.24 -10.56 -3.86
CA ILE A 214 31.91 -10.72 -2.59
C ILE A 214 33.33 -11.28 -2.79
N GLN A 215 34.26 -10.85 -1.95
CA GLN A 215 35.60 -11.41 -1.87
C GLN A 215 36.14 -11.39 -0.43
N PRO A 216 36.97 -12.35 -0.05
CA PRO A 216 37.65 -12.31 1.23
C PRO A 216 38.64 -11.14 1.30
N ILE A 217 38.81 -10.58 2.49
CA ILE A 217 39.87 -9.63 2.82
C ILE A 217 40.96 -10.44 3.47
N GLU A 218 42.17 -10.39 2.91
CA GLU A 218 43.31 -11.14 3.42
C GLU A 218 44.43 -10.21 3.89
N GLU A 219 44.99 -10.50 5.04
CA GLU A 219 46.20 -9.85 5.58
C GLU A 219 47.26 -10.92 5.88
N ASN A 220 48.47 -10.81 5.28
CA ASN A 220 49.56 -11.77 5.43
C ASN A 220 49.13 -13.22 5.12
N GLY A 221 48.24 -13.46 4.16
CA GLY A 221 47.75 -14.78 3.77
C GLY A 221 46.72 -15.39 4.72
N THR A 222 46.16 -14.59 5.63
CA THR A 222 45.09 -15.01 6.54
C THR A 222 43.86 -14.14 6.26
N GLN A 223 42.73 -14.78 6.09
CA GLN A 223 41.46 -14.05 5.92
C GLN A 223 41.12 -13.32 7.22
N THR A 224 40.84 -12.02 7.12
CA THR A 224 40.46 -11.14 8.24
C THR A 224 39.03 -10.62 8.16
N GLY A 225 38.38 -10.77 7.01
CA GLY A 225 37.03 -10.29 6.82
C GLY A 225 36.51 -10.53 5.41
N TRP A 226 35.47 -9.77 5.05
CA TRP A 226 34.83 -9.82 3.76
C TRP A 226 34.64 -8.41 3.18
N ARG A 227 34.83 -8.30 1.87
CA ARG A 227 34.37 -7.13 1.11
C ARG A 227 33.18 -7.55 0.27
N LEU A 228 31.99 -7.06 0.66
CA LEU A 228 30.75 -7.18 -0.09
C LEU A 228 30.55 -5.92 -0.94
N VAL A 229 30.27 -6.07 -2.21
CA VAL A 229 29.96 -5.00 -3.15
C VAL A 229 28.53 -5.20 -3.62
N VAL A 230 27.66 -4.26 -3.27
CA VAL A 230 26.22 -4.29 -3.60
C VAL A 230 25.98 -3.28 -4.70
N ALA A 231 25.51 -3.74 -5.84
CA ALA A 231 25.08 -2.89 -6.94
C ALA A 231 23.57 -2.81 -6.99
N ILE A 232 23.05 -1.60 -7.00
CA ILE A 232 21.60 -1.33 -7.17
C ILE A 232 21.41 -0.65 -8.52
N ALA A 233 20.47 -1.13 -9.31
CA ALA A 233 20.09 -0.53 -10.59
C ALA A 233 19.82 0.98 -10.44
N ASP A 234 20.35 1.78 -11.37
CA ASP A 234 20.20 3.24 -11.32
C ASP A 234 19.28 3.74 -12.45
N PRO A 235 17.95 3.74 -12.26
CA PRO A 235 17.02 4.23 -13.28
C PRO A 235 17.15 5.74 -13.52
N THR A 236 17.79 6.49 -12.61
CA THR A 236 17.96 7.95 -12.79
C THR A 236 18.85 8.27 -13.98
N ALA A 237 19.70 7.34 -14.42
CA ALA A 237 20.49 7.45 -15.64
C ALA A 237 19.64 7.62 -16.92
N TYR A 238 18.39 7.18 -16.91
CA TYR A 238 17.45 7.23 -18.03
C TYR A 238 16.29 8.20 -17.79
N ILE A 239 16.04 8.61 -16.54
CA ILE A 239 14.88 9.40 -16.15
C ILE A 239 15.35 10.82 -15.80
N PRO A 240 15.08 11.82 -16.65
CA PRO A 240 15.42 13.20 -16.34
C PRO A 240 14.63 13.72 -15.13
N GLU A 241 15.31 14.53 -14.32
CA GLU A 241 14.68 15.21 -13.19
C GLU A 241 13.47 16.06 -13.65
N ASN A 242 12.41 16.09 -12.87
CA ASN A 242 11.16 16.79 -13.15
C ASN A 242 10.37 16.29 -14.38
N SER A 243 10.78 15.17 -15.00
CA SER A 243 10.04 14.54 -16.09
C SER A 243 8.67 14.02 -15.63
N ALA A 244 7.79 13.68 -16.58
CA ALA A 244 6.49 13.09 -16.27
C ALA A 244 6.63 11.69 -15.62
N ILE A 245 7.63 10.91 -16.05
CA ILE A 245 7.94 9.59 -15.51
C ILE A 245 8.43 9.69 -14.06
N GLU A 246 9.36 10.61 -13.79
CA GLU A 246 9.89 10.84 -12.45
C GLU A 246 8.75 11.23 -11.48
N LYS A 247 7.86 12.14 -11.88
CA LYS A 247 6.68 12.50 -11.08
C LYS A 247 5.74 11.33 -10.83
N ALA A 248 5.50 10.51 -11.86
CA ALA A 248 4.68 9.30 -11.73
C ALA A 248 5.33 8.26 -10.80
N ALA A 249 6.64 8.04 -10.91
CA ALA A 249 7.39 7.14 -10.06
C ALA A 249 7.37 7.60 -8.59
N ARG A 250 7.57 8.91 -8.32
CA ARG A 250 7.46 9.48 -6.97
C ARG A 250 6.05 9.31 -6.38
N GLN A 251 5.02 9.45 -7.20
CA GLN A 251 3.63 9.26 -6.75
C GLN A 251 3.34 7.80 -6.43
N ARG A 252 3.93 6.86 -7.18
CA ARG A 252 3.74 5.40 -6.98
C ARG A 252 4.56 4.88 -5.81
N CYS A 253 5.80 5.34 -5.66
CA CYS A 253 6.80 4.96 -4.65
C CYS A 253 7.36 3.54 -4.77
N PHE A 254 6.61 2.57 -5.28
CA PHE A 254 7.02 1.15 -5.35
C PHE A 254 6.27 0.38 -6.45
N THR A 255 6.77 -0.79 -6.78
CA THR A 255 6.07 -1.80 -7.59
C THR A 255 5.09 -2.57 -6.70
N ASN A 256 3.83 -2.72 -7.16
CA ASN A 256 2.84 -3.56 -6.48
C ASN A 256 2.95 -5.00 -7.00
N TYR A 257 3.45 -5.91 -6.18
CA TYR A 257 3.49 -7.34 -6.47
C TYR A 257 2.20 -7.99 -5.99
N LEU A 258 1.45 -8.56 -6.94
CA LEU A 258 0.18 -9.25 -6.71
C LEU A 258 0.33 -10.73 -7.14
N PRO A 259 -0.42 -11.68 -6.54
CA PRO A 259 -0.39 -13.04 -7.03
C PRO A 259 -0.71 -13.14 -8.53
N GLY A 260 0.27 -13.59 -9.32
CA GLY A 260 0.15 -13.80 -10.76
C GLY A 260 0.56 -12.63 -11.65
N PHE A 261 0.76 -11.41 -11.14
CA PHE A 261 1.26 -10.25 -11.91
C PHE A 261 1.77 -9.13 -11.00
N ASN A 262 2.47 -8.15 -11.58
CA ASN A 262 2.84 -6.93 -10.88
C ASN A 262 2.41 -5.68 -11.65
N ILE A 263 2.31 -4.56 -10.93
CA ILE A 263 2.10 -3.23 -11.48
C ILE A 263 3.36 -2.43 -11.18
N PRO A 264 4.24 -2.23 -12.15
CA PRO A 264 5.56 -1.65 -11.92
C PRO A 264 5.50 -0.17 -11.59
N MET A 265 6.44 0.29 -10.77
CA MET A 265 6.66 1.71 -10.48
C MET A 265 7.09 2.48 -11.72
N LEU A 266 7.89 1.86 -12.56
CA LEU A 266 8.41 2.41 -13.81
C LEU A 266 7.80 1.69 -15.02
N PRO A 267 7.87 2.27 -16.23
CA PRO A 267 7.57 1.54 -17.46
C PRO A 267 8.44 0.28 -17.59
N ARG A 268 7.86 -0.82 -18.08
CA ARG A 268 8.55 -2.13 -18.17
C ARG A 268 9.81 -2.09 -19.02
N GLU A 269 9.87 -1.25 -20.05
CA GLU A 269 11.09 -1.04 -20.83
C GLU A 269 12.27 -0.56 -19.96
N LEU A 270 11.98 0.20 -18.90
CA LEU A 270 13.01 0.59 -17.92
C LEU A 270 13.22 -0.51 -16.87
N SER A 271 12.15 -0.95 -16.19
CA SER A 271 12.28 -1.88 -15.06
C SER A 271 12.79 -3.26 -15.46
N ASP A 272 12.28 -3.81 -16.57
CA ASP A 272 12.51 -5.20 -16.95
C ASP A 272 13.68 -5.36 -17.96
N ASP A 273 14.16 -4.24 -18.57
CA ASP A 273 15.24 -4.25 -19.54
C ASP A 273 16.36 -3.23 -19.21
N LEU A 274 16.16 -1.94 -19.52
CA LEU A 274 17.25 -0.96 -19.51
C LEU A 274 17.92 -0.76 -18.14
N CYS A 275 17.14 -0.87 -17.05
CA CYS A 275 17.66 -0.76 -15.68
C CYS A 275 17.94 -2.11 -15.05
N SER A 276 17.22 -3.17 -15.45
CA SER A 276 17.42 -4.51 -14.89
C SER A 276 18.86 -5.00 -15.08
N LEU A 277 19.46 -5.52 -13.99
CA LEU A 277 20.83 -6.03 -13.99
C LEU A 277 20.91 -7.41 -14.66
N VAL A 278 20.40 -7.50 -15.88
CA VAL A 278 20.39 -8.73 -16.69
C VAL A 278 21.80 -9.23 -16.99
N PRO A 279 22.01 -10.55 -17.12
CA PRO A 279 23.31 -11.11 -17.42
C PRO A 279 23.92 -10.60 -18.73
N ASN A 280 25.23 -10.39 -18.73
CA ASN A 280 26.04 -10.00 -19.91
C ASN A 280 25.60 -8.66 -20.53
N ALA A 281 25.00 -7.79 -19.76
CA ALA A 281 24.67 -6.43 -20.21
C ALA A 281 25.22 -5.41 -19.20
N LYS A 282 25.96 -4.43 -19.74
CA LYS A 282 26.51 -3.33 -18.95
C LYS A 282 25.39 -2.36 -18.56
N ARG A 283 25.21 -2.13 -17.27
CA ARG A 283 24.13 -1.32 -16.68
C ARG A 283 24.67 -0.26 -15.73
N PRO A 284 24.05 0.94 -15.69
CA PRO A 284 24.37 1.93 -14.66
C PRO A 284 23.81 1.48 -13.32
N ALA A 285 24.64 1.61 -12.28
CA ALA A 285 24.27 1.23 -10.92
C ALA A 285 24.82 2.23 -9.89
N LEU A 286 24.14 2.32 -8.76
CA LEU A 286 24.71 2.82 -7.52
C LEU A 286 25.34 1.63 -6.78
N VAL A 287 26.62 1.74 -6.46
CA VAL A 287 27.38 0.66 -5.82
C VAL A 287 27.83 1.06 -4.44
N GLY A 288 27.56 0.20 -3.45
CA GLY A 288 28.04 0.31 -2.09
C GLY A 288 29.13 -0.73 -1.79
N TYR A 289 30.26 -0.27 -1.24
CA TYR A 289 31.32 -1.12 -0.72
C TYR A 289 31.16 -1.29 0.78
N ILE A 290 31.01 -2.53 1.24
CA ILE A 290 30.83 -2.88 2.64
C ILE A 290 31.95 -3.81 3.04
N GLU A 291 32.79 -3.40 4.00
CA GLU A 291 33.83 -4.25 4.56
C GLU A 291 33.42 -4.70 5.97
N THR A 292 33.56 -6.00 6.25
CA THR A 292 33.27 -6.56 7.57
C THR A 292 34.47 -7.33 8.09
N ASP A 293 34.53 -7.51 9.41
CA ASP A 293 35.38 -8.54 10.03
C ASP A 293 34.70 -9.93 9.89
N LEU A 294 35.37 -10.97 10.40
CA LEU A 294 34.86 -12.36 10.39
C LEU A 294 33.65 -12.56 11.33
N ALA A 295 33.37 -11.62 12.22
CA ALA A 295 32.21 -11.64 13.09
C ALA A 295 31.02 -10.87 12.51
N GLY A 296 31.13 -10.35 11.28
CA GLY A 296 30.09 -9.61 10.59
C GLY A 296 29.99 -8.13 10.99
N ASN A 297 30.88 -7.61 11.82
CA ASN A 297 30.87 -6.19 12.16
C ASN A 297 31.41 -5.37 10.99
N ILE A 298 30.72 -4.28 10.64
CA ILE A 298 31.19 -3.34 9.61
C ILE A 298 32.48 -2.68 10.13
N SER A 299 33.58 -2.84 9.41
CA SER A 299 34.91 -2.42 9.82
C SER A 299 35.30 -1.02 9.37
N LYS A 300 34.58 -0.49 8.35
CA LYS A 300 34.84 0.84 7.79
C LYS A 300 33.50 1.53 7.44
N GLU A 301 33.56 2.83 7.20
CA GLU A 301 32.45 3.57 6.62
C GLU A 301 32.11 3.00 5.22
N VAL A 302 30.81 2.86 4.94
CA VAL A 302 30.32 2.36 3.64
C VAL A 302 30.55 3.44 2.59
N GLU A 303 31.28 3.09 1.53
CA GLU A 303 31.53 3.98 0.40
C GLU A 303 30.50 3.74 -0.69
N PHE A 304 29.95 4.80 -1.26
CA PHE A 304 29.01 4.74 -2.38
C PHE A 304 29.60 5.40 -3.63
N VAL A 305 29.46 4.72 -4.76
CA VAL A 305 29.94 5.23 -6.06
C VAL A 305 28.91 4.98 -7.15
N SER A 306 28.82 5.88 -8.13
CA SER A 306 28.13 5.58 -9.39
C SER A 306 29.04 4.72 -10.26
N ALA A 307 28.51 3.62 -10.81
CA ALA A 307 29.31 2.65 -11.54
C ALA A 307 28.59 2.10 -12.78
N TRP A 308 29.40 1.52 -13.68
CA TRP A 308 28.94 0.56 -14.67
C TRP A 308 29.21 -0.84 -14.13
N VAL A 309 28.17 -1.66 -14.09
CA VAL A 309 28.27 -3.06 -13.68
C VAL A 309 27.76 -3.99 -14.78
N GLU A 310 28.19 -5.25 -14.75
CA GLU A 310 27.71 -6.30 -15.63
C GLU A 310 27.49 -7.57 -14.80
N SER A 311 26.25 -7.98 -14.64
CA SER A 311 25.93 -9.26 -14.00
C SER A 311 26.47 -10.42 -14.88
N LYS A 312 27.12 -11.39 -14.27
CA LYS A 312 27.66 -12.57 -14.97
C LYS A 312 26.70 -13.75 -14.94
N ALA A 313 25.72 -13.74 -14.00
CA ALA A 313 24.71 -14.78 -13.92
C ALA A 313 23.43 -14.25 -13.22
N LYS A 314 22.29 -14.67 -13.72
CA LYS A 314 21.02 -14.66 -12.97
C LYS A 314 20.90 -16.00 -12.26
N LEU A 315 20.94 -16.01 -10.96
CA LEU A 315 20.78 -17.18 -10.11
C LEU A 315 19.31 -17.26 -9.64
N VAL A 316 18.82 -18.48 -9.45
CA VAL A 316 17.47 -18.75 -8.99
C VAL A 316 17.52 -19.25 -7.56
N TYR A 317 16.67 -18.69 -6.67
CA TYR A 317 16.65 -19.06 -5.24
C TYR A 317 16.65 -20.56 -5.00
N ASP A 318 15.74 -21.30 -5.63
CA ASP A 318 15.61 -22.75 -5.43
C ASP A 318 16.84 -23.49 -5.91
N HIS A 319 17.43 -23.11 -7.05
CA HIS A 319 18.64 -23.72 -7.60
C HIS A 319 19.85 -23.53 -6.66
N VAL A 320 20.00 -22.31 -6.12
CA VAL A 320 21.09 -22.00 -5.18
C VAL A 320 20.90 -22.74 -3.87
N SER A 321 19.67 -22.81 -3.36
CA SER A 321 19.34 -23.58 -2.15
C SER A 321 19.66 -25.05 -2.31
N ASP A 322 19.17 -25.68 -3.38
CA ASP A 322 19.42 -27.09 -3.68
C ASP A 322 20.91 -27.41 -3.84
N TYR A 323 21.66 -26.50 -4.49
CA TYR A 323 23.11 -26.61 -4.62
C TYR A 323 23.81 -26.59 -3.26
N LEU A 324 23.49 -25.63 -2.39
CA LEU A 324 24.10 -25.46 -1.07
C LEU A 324 23.73 -26.62 -0.12
N GLU A 325 22.52 -27.15 -0.23
CA GLU A 325 22.05 -28.31 0.55
C GLU A 325 22.52 -29.65 -0.01
N SER A 326 23.27 -29.65 -1.12
CA SER A 326 23.79 -30.85 -1.79
C SER A 326 22.68 -31.84 -2.19
N VAL A 327 21.54 -31.32 -2.66
CA VAL A 327 20.43 -32.14 -3.17
C VAL A 327 20.91 -32.98 -4.35
N GLU A 328 20.48 -34.24 -4.41
CA GLU A 328 20.86 -35.14 -5.50
C GLU A 328 20.35 -34.64 -6.86
N ASN A 329 21.24 -34.56 -7.86
CA ASN A 329 20.97 -34.02 -9.20
C ASN A 329 20.56 -32.52 -9.23
N ALA A 330 20.86 -31.75 -8.17
CA ALA A 330 20.67 -30.30 -8.17
C ALA A 330 21.42 -29.63 -9.31
N TRP A 331 20.88 -28.47 -9.72
CA TRP A 331 21.57 -27.56 -10.63
C TRP A 331 22.98 -27.24 -10.12
N GLN A 332 23.92 -27.11 -11.04
CA GLN A 332 25.31 -26.76 -10.72
C GLN A 332 25.72 -25.51 -11.51
N PRO A 333 26.44 -24.57 -10.88
CA PRO A 333 27.00 -23.42 -11.60
C PRO A 333 27.99 -23.87 -12.68
N GLU A 334 27.77 -23.45 -13.92
CA GLU A 334 28.68 -23.81 -15.05
C GLU A 334 30.01 -23.05 -14.99
N ASN A 335 30.03 -21.86 -14.37
CA ASN A 335 31.18 -20.99 -14.28
C ASN A 335 31.79 -21.08 -12.87
N GLU A 336 33.09 -21.45 -12.77
CA GLU A 336 33.79 -21.59 -11.50
C GLU A 336 33.85 -20.30 -10.67
N GLN A 337 33.87 -19.12 -11.32
CA GLN A 337 33.86 -17.85 -10.61
C GLN A 337 32.51 -17.52 -10.04
N VAL A 338 31.42 -17.86 -10.77
CA VAL A 338 30.06 -17.76 -10.26
C VAL A 338 29.84 -18.71 -9.08
N LYS A 339 30.35 -19.95 -9.19
CA LYS A 339 30.32 -20.92 -8.11
C LYS A 339 31.02 -20.36 -6.86
N GLN A 340 32.22 -19.79 -7.05
CA GLN A 340 32.97 -19.18 -5.96
C GLN A 340 32.21 -18.03 -5.29
N GLN A 341 31.49 -17.22 -6.05
CA GLN A 341 30.63 -16.17 -5.48
C GLN A 341 29.52 -16.77 -4.60
N ILE A 342 28.84 -17.84 -5.05
CA ILE A 342 27.82 -18.53 -4.25
C ILE A 342 28.43 -19.09 -2.95
N ASP A 343 29.57 -19.79 -3.04
CA ASP A 343 30.23 -20.39 -1.89
C ASP A 343 30.68 -19.34 -0.88
N TRP A 344 31.18 -18.19 -1.34
CA TRP A 344 31.61 -17.10 -0.46
C TRP A 344 30.43 -16.36 0.17
N LEU A 345 29.34 -16.10 -0.60
CA LEU A 345 28.12 -15.53 -0.05
C LEU A 345 27.55 -16.44 1.04
N TYR A 346 27.54 -17.75 0.82
CA TYR A 346 27.09 -18.70 1.83
C TYR A 346 27.99 -18.67 3.10
N GLN A 347 29.32 -18.69 2.93
CA GLN A 347 30.23 -18.57 4.06
C GLN A 347 30.05 -17.26 4.84
N PHE A 348 29.77 -16.17 4.14
CA PHE A 348 29.52 -14.87 4.75
C PHE A 348 28.23 -14.85 5.61
N THR A 349 27.26 -15.69 5.29
CA THR A 349 25.98 -15.76 6.03
C THR A 349 26.02 -16.68 7.26
N GLN A 350 27.09 -17.48 7.43
CA GLN A 350 27.25 -18.40 8.56
C GLN A 350 27.94 -17.71 9.75
#